data_0313999004ae731bd30e4d5a71ede7ee
#
_entry.id   0313999004ae731bd30e4d5a71ede7ee
#
_cell.length_a   1.000
_cell.length_b   1.000
_cell.length_c   1.000
_cell.angle_alpha   90.00
_cell.angle_beta   90.00
_cell.angle_gamma   90.00
#
_symmetry.space_group_name_H-M   'P 1'
#
loop_
_entity.id
_entity.type
_entity.pdbx_description
1 polymer ?
#
loop_
_entity_poly.entity_id
_entity_poly.type
_entity_poly.pdbx_seq_one_letter_code
_entity_poly.pdbx_strand_id
1 'polypeptide(L)'
;MKKYFLLLMASACISVADAQLIKQNEEQKKQADLDWYNCSFDKDGVYGAEVNKAYDFLKGKKIKKRPVVALIGSGMDIEHEDLKQAIWVNPKEKADGKDNDKNGLVDDINGWNFLGGKDGQVMEATMREGDREFLRLKDKYADYIFDGKNYNKVIDGKLTKVADPENIEEYNYYRNQVLPESPMAGTYSGWQLTDVLKAYADKFDQMMKERFPGKELTEADFSICYDPKAPRDSLSEVSFMMCAMGFGVYKTDKWETVYSGIKSGAQIEQAKAEYERKVGQFGADGRKDIIGDNYLDINDNKYGNNVLLTADAAIGTMEAGIIVAKRENGLGGNGIMDQAEIMTLRVAANGEPYLKDIALAIRYAVDHQADIIMLPVQNTLYPEDQKKWISEALEYAESKGVFCVTPAWEGAQDLAVETYYPNRWMTGKKELTNLMVVCSSDKNGNPSMNSNYGAKEVDLYAPGMEIYSTYTGDTYQSGTGLGLAAATTVGVAALIKAYYPHLTGTQIRNILLETVTSRKDAEVEKGIVVDGKPTQDLFLFGDLCLSGGIINAYQAVVAADKLAK
;
A
#
# COMPACT_ATOMS: atom_id res chain seq x y z
N MET A 1 52.20 -36.62 42.34
CA MET A 1 52.08 -35.35 41.61
C MET A 1 51.59 -35.48 40.16
N LYS A 2 52.09 -36.43 39.32
CA LYS A 2 51.65 -36.57 37.93
C LYS A 2 50.14 -36.95 37.74
N LYS A 3 49.54 -37.74 38.64
CA LYS A 3 48.12 -38.11 38.56
C LYS A 3 47.14 -36.94 38.86
N TYR A 4 47.52 -36.02 39.74
CA TYR A 4 46.69 -34.85 40.05
C TYR A 4 46.75 -33.77 38.94
N PHE A 5 47.88 -33.70 38.22
CA PHE A 5 48.01 -32.75 37.11
C PHE A 5 47.16 -33.14 35.89
N LEU A 6 46.99 -34.47 35.61
CA LEU A 6 46.09 -34.92 34.54
C LEU A 6 44.60 -34.74 34.87
N LEU A 7 44.21 -34.87 36.15
CA LEU A 7 42.83 -34.59 36.56
C LEU A 7 42.48 -33.09 36.49
N LEU A 8 43.40 -32.19 36.82
CA LEU A 8 43.18 -30.75 36.68
C LEU A 8 43.13 -30.29 35.24
N MET A 9 43.93 -30.87 34.33
CA MET A 9 43.82 -30.58 32.89
C MET A 9 42.53 -31.11 32.28
N ALA A 10 42.05 -32.30 32.65
CA ALA A 10 40.78 -32.84 32.18
C ALA A 10 39.58 -32.01 32.68
N SER A 11 39.60 -31.56 33.94
CA SER A 11 38.60 -30.68 34.52
C SER A 11 38.60 -29.29 33.88
N ALA A 12 39.76 -28.72 33.55
CA ALA A 12 39.86 -27.44 32.86
C ALA A 12 39.38 -27.51 31.39
N CYS A 13 39.62 -28.62 30.68
CA CYS A 13 39.15 -28.84 29.32
C CYS A 13 37.59 -28.99 29.28
N ILE A 14 36.99 -29.66 30.27
CA ILE A 14 35.53 -29.81 30.38
C ILE A 14 34.90 -28.45 30.66
N SER A 15 35.47 -27.67 31.58
CA SER A 15 34.93 -26.33 31.91
C SER A 15 35.03 -25.31 30.75
N VAL A 16 36.07 -25.39 29.92
CA VAL A 16 36.20 -24.54 28.71
C VAL A 16 35.23 -24.99 27.62
N ALA A 17 35.03 -26.28 27.44
CA ALA A 17 34.07 -26.80 26.48
C ALA A 17 32.62 -26.41 26.89
N ASP A 18 32.27 -26.54 28.18
CA ASP A 18 30.97 -26.14 28.71
C ASP A 18 30.77 -24.62 28.58
N ALA A 19 31.78 -23.79 28.87
CA ALA A 19 31.71 -22.37 28.70
C ALA A 19 31.56 -21.93 27.22
N GLN A 20 32.23 -22.62 26.29
CA GLN A 20 32.03 -22.41 24.85
C GLN A 20 30.65 -22.83 24.38
N LEU A 21 30.10 -23.95 24.87
CA LEU A 21 28.76 -24.41 24.55
C LEU A 21 27.70 -23.44 25.09
N ILE A 22 27.86 -22.94 26.31
CA ILE A 22 26.96 -21.95 26.92
C ILE A 22 26.99 -20.66 26.09
N LYS A 23 28.15 -20.14 25.77
CA LYS A 23 28.27 -18.93 24.94
C LYS A 23 27.67 -19.11 23.55
N GLN A 24 27.91 -20.23 22.89
CA GLN A 24 27.35 -20.56 21.60
C GLN A 24 25.80 -20.67 21.66
N ASN A 25 25.25 -21.25 22.73
CA ASN A 25 23.81 -21.33 22.96
C ASN A 25 23.19 -19.95 23.22
N GLU A 26 23.89 -19.07 23.96
CA GLU A 26 23.45 -17.69 24.18
C GLU A 26 23.49 -16.86 22.88
N GLU A 27 24.52 -16.99 22.07
CA GLU A 27 24.63 -16.34 20.76
C GLU A 27 23.53 -16.83 19.79
N GLN A 28 23.25 -18.14 19.74
CA GLN A 28 22.18 -18.71 18.95
C GLN A 28 20.80 -18.22 19.42
N LYS A 29 20.57 -18.16 20.72
CA LYS A 29 19.33 -17.63 21.28
C LYS A 29 19.14 -16.15 20.95
N LYS A 30 20.21 -15.35 21.05
CA LYS A 30 20.16 -13.93 20.69
C LYS A 30 19.86 -13.76 19.21
N GLN A 31 20.43 -14.56 18.34
CA GLN A 31 20.16 -14.52 16.90
C GLN A 31 18.72 -14.94 16.59
N ALA A 32 18.20 -15.99 17.24
CA ALA A 32 16.81 -16.41 17.08
C ALA A 32 15.79 -15.34 17.54
N ASP A 33 16.16 -14.50 18.52
CA ASP A 33 15.33 -13.37 18.94
C ASP A 33 15.32 -12.24 17.90
N LEU A 34 16.40 -12.05 17.14
CA LEU A 34 16.50 -11.05 16.08
C LEU A 34 15.78 -11.48 14.80
N ASP A 35 15.98 -12.72 14.36
CA ASP A 35 15.39 -13.27 13.14
C ASP A 35 14.33 -14.35 13.41
N TRP A 36 13.44 -14.08 14.38
CA TRP A 36 12.35 -14.97 14.76
C TRP A 36 11.50 -15.42 13.55
N TYR A 37 11.42 -14.60 12.51
CA TYR A 37 10.69 -14.90 11.28
C TYR A 37 11.28 -16.10 10.51
N ASN A 38 12.53 -16.48 10.76
CA ASN A 38 13.17 -17.66 10.22
C ASN A 38 12.95 -18.94 11.07
N CYS A 39 12.43 -18.78 12.28
CA CYS A 39 12.26 -19.85 13.28
C CYS A 39 11.01 -20.70 13.05
N SER A 40 10.79 -21.72 13.89
CA SER A 40 9.66 -22.65 13.83
C SER A 40 8.97 -22.81 15.18
N PHE A 41 7.65 -23.06 15.16
CA PHE A 41 6.90 -23.19 16.40
C PHE A 41 7.32 -24.42 17.24
N ASP A 42 7.53 -25.56 16.61
CA ASP A 42 7.88 -26.81 17.28
C ASP A 42 9.27 -26.79 17.95
N LYS A 43 10.21 -25.99 17.42
CA LYS A 43 11.57 -25.91 17.95
C LYS A 43 11.80 -24.66 18.80
N ASP A 44 11.25 -23.55 18.40
CA ASP A 44 11.58 -22.23 18.93
C ASP A 44 10.40 -21.56 19.67
N GLY A 45 9.19 -22.14 19.58
CA GLY A 45 7.99 -21.64 20.23
C GLY A 45 7.39 -20.40 19.57
N VAL A 46 7.81 -20.04 18.34
CA VAL A 46 7.32 -18.89 17.58
C VAL A 46 6.84 -19.28 16.20
N TYR A 47 5.80 -18.61 15.71
CA TYR A 47 5.23 -18.83 14.37
C TYR A 47 6.00 -18.07 13.29
N GLY A 48 7.28 -18.39 13.09
CA GLY A 48 8.07 -17.94 11.96
C GLY A 48 7.74 -18.71 10.67
N ALA A 49 8.48 -18.42 9.60
CA ALA A 49 8.32 -19.07 8.29
C ALA A 49 9.08 -20.41 8.15
N GLU A 50 9.63 -20.97 9.21
CA GLU A 50 10.40 -22.24 9.23
C GLU A 50 11.58 -22.31 8.25
N VAL A 51 12.23 -21.17 7.97
CA VAL A 51 13.34 -21.07 7.02
C VAL A 51 14.55 -21.88 7.47
N ASN A 52 14.86 -21.86 8.78
CA ASN A 52 15.99 -22.61 9.31
C ASN A 52 15.80 -24.13 9.09
N LYS A 53 14.57 -24.65 9.25
CA LYS A 53 14.24 -26.06 8.92
C LYS A 53 14.33 -26.35 7.42
N ALA A 54 13.98 -25.36 6.59
CA ALA A 54 14.12 -25.50 5.15
C ALA A 54 15.60 -25.66 4.75
N TYR A 55 16.51 -24.87 5.33
CA TYR A 55 17.95 -25.02 5.11
C TYR A 55 18.50 -26.37 5.61
N ASP A 56 18.02 -26.88 6.74
CA ASP A 56 18.40 -28.23 7.22
C ASP A 56 18.01 -29.30 6.18
N PHE A 57 16.82 -29.20 5.59
CA PHE A 57 16.37 -30.11 4.52
C PHE A 57 17.19 -29.95 3.23
N LEU A 58 17.57 -28.74 2.89
CA LEU A 58 18.31 -28.41 1.67
C LEU A 58 19.83 -28.70 1.80
N LYS A 59 20.30 -29.07 2.99
CA LYS A 59 21.70 -29.39 3.26
C LYS A 59 22.23 -30.44 2.26
N GLY A 60 23.30 -30.09 1.58
CA GLY A 60 23.90 -30.93 0.54
C GLY A 60 23.29 -30.81 -0.85
N LYS A 61 22.17 -30.11 -1.01
CA LYS A 61 21.66 -29.72 -2.33
C LYS A 61 22.39 -28.47 -2.83
N LYS A 62 22.52 -28.35 -4.15
CA LYS A 62 23.17 -27.19 -4.77
C LYS A 62 22.12 -26.19 -5.24
N ILE A 63 22.37 -24.92 -5.02
CA ILE A 63 21.63 -23.81 -5.66
C ILE A 63 21.87 -23.92 -7.17
N LYS A 64 20.78 -23.86 -7.93
CA LYS A 64 20.79 -24.00 -9.41
C LYS A 64 20.69 -22.66 -10.12
N LYS A 65 20.17 -21.64 -9.43
CA LYS A 65 19.98 -20.28 -9.96
C LYS A 65 20.10 -19.26 -8.82
N ARG A 66 20.63 -18.09 -9.11
CA ARG A 66 20.43 -16.90 -8.28
C ARG A 66 19.13 -16.23 -8.77
N PRO A 67 18.02 -16.33 -8.03
CA PRO A 67 16.77 -15.73 -8.48
C PRO A 67 16.83 -14.21 -8.40
N VAL A 68 16.24 -13.55 -9.37
CA VAL A 68 16.11 -12.09 -9.40
C VAL A 68 14.74 -11.70 -8.83
N VAL A 69 14.76 -10.88 -7.79
CA VAL A 69 13.60 -10.32 -7.15
C VAL A 69 13.50 -8.83 -7.52
N ALA A 70 12.46 -8.44 -8.22
CA ALA A 70 12.16 -7.03 -8.44
C ALA A 70 11.39 -6.48 -7.23
N LEU A 71 12.02 -5.56 -6.52
CA LEU A 71 11.43 -4.83 -5.40
C LEU A 71 10.89 -3.50 -5.92
N ILE A 72 9.56 -3.44 -6.12
CA ILE A 72 8.87 -2.24 -6.57
C ILE A 72 8.37 -1.47 -5.34
N GLY A 73 8.91 -0.29 -5.07
CA GLY A 73 8.60 0.44 -3.86
C GLY A 73 9.24 1.83 -3.79
N SER A 74 9.73 2.20 -2.62
CA SER A 74 10.31 3.52 -2.33
C SER A 74 11.80 3.65 -2.63
N GLY A 75 12.42 2.63 -3.25
CA GLY A 75 13.87 2.56 -3.40
C GLY A 75 14.52 1.85 -2.23
N MET A 76 15.85 1.74 -2.22
CA MET A 76 16.61 1.12 -1.14
C MET A 76 18.05 1.63 -1.09
N ASP A 77 18.72 1.38 0.03
CA ASP A 77 20.15 1.60 0.19
C ASP A 77 20.94 0.45 -0.45
N ILE A 78 21.32 0.62 -1.72
CA ILE A 78 22.05 -0.39 -2.50
C ILE A 78 23.52 -0.56 -2.05
N GLU A 79 24.05 0.39 -1.26
CA GLU A 79 25.42 0.35 -0.74
C GLU A 79 25.50 -0.23 0.69
N HIS A 80 24.35 -0.55 1.31
CA HIS A 80 24.30 -1.10 2.66
C HIS A 80 25.21 -2.33 2.80
N GLU A 81 26.05 -2.36 3.86
CA GLU A 81 27.10 -3.38 4.08
C GLU A 81 26.60 -4.82 4.00
N ASP A 82 25.35 -5.06 4.37
CA ASP A 82 24.72 -6.38 4.43
C ASP A 82 23.85 -6.71 3.19
N LEU A 83 23.73 -5.79 2.22
CA LEU A 83 22.92 -5.95 1.01
C LEU A 83 23.69 -5.89 -0.30
N LYS A 84 24.79 -5.13 -0.35
CA LYS A 84 25.53 -4.82 -1.59
C LYS A 84 25.96 -6.04 -2.42
N GLN A 85 26.17 -7.21 -1.79
CA GLN A 85 26.51 -8.46 -2.50
C GLN A 85 25.31 -9.10 -3.21
N ALA A 86 24.10 -8.64 -2.92
CA ALA A 86 22.85 -9.16 -3.46
C ALA A 86 22.14 -8.15 -4.40
N ILE A 87 22.80 -7.06 -4.76
CA ILE A 87 22.23 -6.09 -5.70
C ILE A 87 22.32 -6.65 -7.13
N TRP A 88 21.18 -6.65 -7.82
CA TRP A 88 21.12 -7.03 -9.21
C TRP A 88 21.90 -6.03 -10.09
N VAL A 89 22.56 -6.54 -11.09
CA VAL A 89 23.29 -5.74 -12.08
C VAL A 89 22.76 -6.06 -13.47
N ASN A 90 22.28 -5.05 -14.21
CA ASN A 90 21.88 -5.22 -15.59
C ASN A 90 23.09 -5.68 -16.44
N PRO A 91 23.09 -6.92 -16.94
CA PRO A 91 24.26 -7.46 -17.65
C PRO A 91 24.51 -6.80 -19.02
N LYS A 92 23.57 -5.96 -19.48
CA LYS A 92 23.67 -5.27 -20.78
C LYS A 92 24.08 -3.82 -20.64
N GLU A 93 24.06 -3.27 -19.41
CA GLU A 93 24.40 -1.87 -19.12
C GLU A 93 25.82 -1.69 -18.58
N LYS A 94 26.34 -0.46 -18.75
CA LYS A 94 27.63 0.01 -18.22
C LYS A 94 27.46 1.43 -17.74
N ALA A 95 28.17 1.83 -16.69
CA ALA A 95 28.19 3.20 -16.17
C ALA A 95 29.01 4.11 -17.09
N ASP A 96 28.49 4.41 -18.28
CA ASP A 96 29.20 5.21 -19.30
C ASP A 96 28.35 6.37 -19.85
N GLY A 97 27.19 6.63 -19.26
CA GLY A 97 26.26 7.69 -19.65
C GLY A 97 25.50 7.39 -20.94
N LYS A 98 25.39 6.11 -21.32
CA LYS A 98 24.67 5.67 -22.51
C LYS A 98 23.68 4.57 -22.17
N ASP A 99 22.61 4.51 -22.90
CA ASP A 99 21.68 3.42 -22.97
C ASP A 99 22.28 2.30 -23.84
N ASN A 100 22.96 1.33 -23.22
CA ASN A 100 23.69 0.28 -23.94
C ASN A 100 22.75 -0.83 -24.42
N ASP A 101 21.66 -1.10 -23.75
CA ASP A 101 20.68 -2.13 -24.12
C ASP A 101 19.53 -1.61 -24.98
N LYS A 102 19.48 -0.27 -25.19
CA LYS A 102 18.52 0.42 -26.06
C LYS A 102 17.07 0.31 -25.58
N ASN A 103 16.88 0.21 -24.29
CA ASN A 103 15.57 0.20 -23.67
C ASN A 103 14.98 1.61 -23.46
N GLY A 104 15.79 2.67 -23.67
CA GLY A 104 15.45 4.09 -23.51
C GLY A 104 15.76 4.67 -22.13
N LEU A 105 16.43 3.87 -21.26
CA LEU A 105 16.83 4.25 -19.91
C LEU A 105 18.36 4.21 -19.84
N VAL A 106 18.98 5.30 -19.39
CA VAL A 106 20.45 5.46 -19.39
C VAL A 106 21.03 4.98 -18.08
N ASP A 107 22.01 4.09 -18.11
CA ASP A 107 22.71 3.56 -16.94
C ASP A 107 21.75 2.95 -15.89
N ASP A 108 20.73 2.20 -16.30
CA ASP A 108 19.80 1.46 -15.42
C ASP A 108 20.44 0.18 -14.83
N ILE A 109 21.60 0.36 -14.21
CA ILE A 109 22.52 -0.72 -13.80
C ILE A 109 21.93 -1.58 -12.69
N ASN A 110 21.32 -0.97 -11.66
CA ASN A 110 20.82 -1.70 -10.48
C ASN A 110 19.28 -1.66 -10.38
N GLY A 111 18.63 -1.19 -11.44
CA GLY A 111 17.19 -0.93 -11.50
C GLY A 111 16.92 0.51 -11.91
N TRP A 112 15.72 1.03 -11.60
CA TRP A 112 15.27 2.30 -12.12
C TRP A 112 14.42 3.09 -11.14
N ASN A 113 14.55 4.40 -11.15
CA ASN A 113 13.71 5.35 -10.41
C ASN A 113 12.76 6.07 -11.37
N PHE A 114 11.49 5.65 -11.40
CA PHE A 114 10.43 6.27 -12.20
C PHE A 114 10.00 7.65 -11.68
N LEU A 115 10.42 8.02 -10.47
CA LEU A 115 10.20 9.34 -9.87
C LEU A 115 11.44 10.24 -9.98
N GLY A 116 12.33 9.94 -10.92
CA GLY A 116 13.55 10.68 -11.17
C GLY A 116 13.44 11.65 -12.35
N GLY A 117 14.08 12.81 -12.25
CA GLY A 117 14.26 13.75 -13.35
C GLY A 117 15.59 13.53 -14.09
N LYS A 118 15.70 14.10 -15.30
CA LYS A 118 16.89 13.95 -16.17
C LYS A 118 18.19 14.44 -15.56
N ASP A 119 18.13 15.44 -14.66
CA ASP A 119 19.29 16.06 -14.03
C ASP A 119 19.69 15.41 -12.71
N GLY A 120 19.25 14.17 -12.46
CA GLY A 120 19.46 13.47 -11.20
C GLY A 120 18.56 13.97 -10.07
N GLN A 121 17.61 14.84 -10.35
CA GLN A 121 16.58 15.23 -9.38
C GLN A 121 15.65 14.06 -9.09
N VAL A 122 15.05 14.06 -7.90
CA VAL A 122 14.09 13.05 -7.50
C VAL A 122 12.85 13.70 -6.90
N MET A 123 11.68 13.11 -7.15
CA MET A 123 10.47 13.50 -6.43
C MET A 123 10.53 12.87 -5.03
N GLU A 124 10.41 13.73 -4.02
CA GLU A 124 10.39 13.31 -2.60
C GLU A 124 8.95 13.13 -2.06
N ALA A 125 7.96 13.60 -2.81
CA ALA A 125 6.56 13.45 -2.47
C ALA A 125 5.69 13.32 -3.73
N THR A 126 4.61 12.57 -3.60
CA THR A 126 3.59 12.39 -4.64
C THR A 126 2.21 12.78 -4.10
N MET A 127 1.33 13.23 -4.98
CA MET A 127 -0.05 13.53 -4.64
C MET A 127 -0.85 12.21 -4.51
N ARG A 128 -1.93 12.22 -3.72
CA ARG A 128 -2.89 11.10 -3.70
C ARG A 128 -3.60 10.98 -5.05
N GLU A 129 -3.93 9.76 -5.45
CA GLU A 129 -4.65 9.52 -6.70
C GLU A 129 -6.02 10.20 -6.71
N GLY A 130 -6.74 10.18 -5.57
CA GLY A 130 -8.00 10.90 -5.42
C GLY A 130 -7.87 12.40 -5.70
N ASP A 131 -6.77 13.03 -5.26
CA ASP A 131 -6.52 14.45 -5.51
C ASP A 131 -6.10 14.70 -6.97
N ARG A 132 -5.30 13.81 -7.58
CA ARG A 132 -4.96 13.88 -9.02
C ARG A 132 -6.20 13.80 -9.90
N GLU A 133 -7.06 12.83 -9.64
CA GLU A 133 -8.32 12.63 -10.36
C GLU A 133 -9.30 13.78 -10.10
N PHE A 134 -9.37 14.30 -8.88
CA PHE A 134 -10.17 15.48 -8.58
C PHE A 134 -9.70 16.68 -9.42
N LEU A 135 -8.40 16.97 -9.45
CA LEU A 135 -7.84 18.08 -10.25
C LEU A 135 -8.09 17.89 -11.75
N ARG A 136 -8.02 16.66 -12.25
CA ARG A 136 -8.30 16.33 -13.66
C ARG A 136 -9.76 16.58 -14.05
N LEU A 137 -10.70 16.28 -13.13
CA LEU A 137 -12.13 16.23 -13.42
C LEU A 137 -12.91 17.44 -12.90
N LYS A 138 -12.36 18.22 -11.96
CA LYS A 138 -13.08 19.31 -11.29
C LYS A 138 -13.64 20.36 -12.27
N ASP A 139 -12.86 20.79 -13.25
CA ASP A 139 -13.27 21.81 -14.21
C ASP A 139 -14.43 21.33 -15.11
N LYS A 140 -14.59 20.04 -15.24
CA LYS A 140 -15.64 19.38 -16.03
C LYS A 140 -16.92 19.15 -15.24
N TYR A 141 -16.80 18.78 -13.96
CA TYR A 141 -17.90 18.24 -13.18
C TYR A 141 -18.19 18.95 -11.87
N ALA A 142 -17.26 19.72 -11.34
CA ALA A 142 -17.41 20.25 -9.99
C ALA A 142 -18.61 21.20 -9.81
N ASP A 143 -19.04 21.87 -10.88
CA ASP A 143 -20.21 22.76 -10.84
C ASP A 143 -21.56 22.04 -10.94
N TYR A 144 -21.56 20.74 -11.22
CA TYR A 144 -22.78 19.96 -11.27
C TYR A 144 -23.28 19.60 -9.89
N ILE A 145 -24.54 19.90 -9.62
CA ILE A 145 -25.25 19.63 -8.37
C ILE A 145 -26.42 18.70 -8.68
N PHE A 146 -26.37 17.46 -8.23
CA PHE A 146 -27.46 16.51 -8.42
C PHE A 146 -28.41 16.55 -7.22
N ASP A 147 -29.67 16.91 -7.44
CA ASP A 147 -30.71 17.04 -6.39
C ASP A 147 -31.48 15.73 -6.12
N GLY A 148 -31.03 14.61 -6.66
CA GLY A 148 -31.72 13.32 -6.59
C GLY A 148 -32.59 13.03 -7.83
N LYS A 149 -32.82 14.02 -8.69
CA LYS A 149 -33.67 13.91 -9.89
C LYS A 149 -33.10 14.64 -11.10
N ASN A 150 -32.54 15.82 -10.90
CA ASN A 150 -32.06 16.69 -11.97
C ASN A 150 -30.62 17.11 -11.70
N TYR A 151 -29.92 17.44 -12.77
CA TYR A 151 -28.62 18.13 -12.69
C TYR A 151 -28.86 19.65 -12.72
N ASN A 152 -28.20 20.35 -11.83
CA ASN A 152 -28.30 21.78 -11.64
C ASN A 152 -26.92 22.41 -11.59
N LYS A 153 -26.85 23.73 -11.86
CA LYS A 153 -25.68 24.58 -11.59
C LYS A 153 -26.13 25.87 -10.94
N VAL A 154 -25.27 26.52 -10.18
CA VAL A 154 -25.52 27.88 -9.71
C VAL A 154 -25.13 28.85 -10.83
N ILE A 155 -26.13 29.51 -11.45
CA ILE A 155 -25.98 30.49 -12.52
C ILE A 155 -26.57 31.81 -12.03
N ASP A 156 -25.75 32.88 -12.02
CA ASP A 156 -26.16 34.20 -11.50
C ASP A 156 -26.77 34.14 -10.08
N GLY A 157 -26.17 33.29 -9.20
CA GLY A 157 -26.63 33.08 -7.83
C GLY A 157 -27.92 32.30 -7.69
N LYS A 158 -28.44 31.69 -8.76
CA LYS A 158 -29.66 30.87 -8.75
C LYS A 158 -29.37 29.43 -9.14
N LEU A 159 -29.94 28.49 -8.39
CA LEU A 159 -29.91 27.09 -8.76
C LEU A 159 -30.73 26.89 -10.05
N THR A 160 -30.07 26.55 -11.13
CA THR A 160 -30.67 26.45 -12.46
C THR A 160 -30.48 25.03 -12.99
N LYS A 161 -31.59 24.39 -13.42
CA LYS A 161 -31.54 23.09 -14.07
C LYS A 161 -30.75 23.18 -15.37
N VAL A 162 -29.83 22.22 -15.56
CA VAL A 162 -29.00 22.09 -16.77
C VAL A 162 -29.17 20.72 -17.39
N ALA A 163 -28.58 20.53 -18.58
CA ALA A 163 -28.50 19.23 -19.22
C ALA A 163 -27.65 18.25 -18.38
N ASP A 164 -27.91 16.98 -18.56
CA ASP A 164 -27.12 15.91 -17.96
C ASP A 164 -25.64 16.04 -18.40
N PRO A 165 -24.67 15.61 -17.58
CA PRO A 165 -23.27 15.54 -17.98
C PRO A 165 -23.10 14.74 -19.28
N GLU A 166 -22.23 15.22 -20.18
CA GLU A 166 -21.98 14.53 -21.47
C GLU A 166 -21.50 13.09 -21.29
N ASN A 167 -20.67 12.84 -20.28
CA ASN A 167 -20.26 11.51 -19.91
C ASN A 167 -20.75 11.20 -18.48
N ILE A 168 -21.90 10.54 -18.41
CA ILE A 168 -22.56 10.20 -17.15
C ILE A 168 -21.77 9.17 -16.32
N GLU A 169 -21.04 8.25 -16.99
CA GLU A 169 -20.22 7.24 -16.31
C GLU A 169 -19.02 7.91 -15.62
N GLU A 170 -18.32 8.81 -16.32
CA GLU A 170 -17.20 9.57 -15.75
C GLU A 170 -17.66 10.53 -14.64
N TYR A 171 -18.86 11.13 -14.77
CA TYR A 171 -19.47 11.93 -13.70
C TYR A 171 -19.78 11.07 -12.46
N ASN A 172 -20.34 9.88 -12.65
CA ASN A 172 -20.62 8.96 -11.55
C ASN A 172 -19.33 8.46 -10.88
N TYR A 173 -18.28 8.19 -11.65
CA TYR A 173 -16.96 7.91 -11.12
C TYR A 173 -16.43 9.08 -10.28
N TYR A 174 -16.46 10.29 -10.83
CA TYR A 174 -16.06 11.51 -10.11
C TYR A 174 -16.80 11.67 -8.79
N ARG A 175 -18.14 11.55 -8.81
CA ARG A 175 -18.98 11.78 -7.65
C ARG A 175 -18.85 10.68 -6.58
N ASN A 176 -18.80 9.42 -6.99
CA ASN A 176 -18.95 8.29 -6.07
C ASN A 176 -17.61 7.70 -5.61
N GLN A 177 -16.54 7.94 -6.36
CA GLN A 177 -15.22 7.40 -6.04
C GLN A 177 -14.19 8.50 -5.79
N VAL A 178 -14.10 9.51 -6.68
CA VAL A 178 -13.06 10.55 -6.54
C VAL A 178 -13.34 11.49 -5.38
N LEU A 179 -14.57 12.01 -5.26
CA LEU A 179 -14.89 12.97 -4.20
C LEU A 179 -14.69 12.43 -2.78
N PRO A 180 -15.05 11.17 -2.44
CA PRO A 180 -14.79 10.61 -1.13
C PRO A 180 -13.30 10.42 -0.82
N GLU A 181 -12.49 10.11 -1.84
CA GLU A 181 -11.07 9.79 -1.71
C GLU A 181 -10.16 11.03 -1.81
N SER A 182 -10.70 12.20 -2.14
CA SER A 182 -9.94 13.43 -2.27
C SER A 182 -10.14 14.38 -1.09
N PRO A 183 -9.15 14.57 -0.21
CA PRO A 183 -9.16 15.65 0.78
C PRO A 183 -9.32 17.05 0.17
N MET A 184 -8.77 17.27 -1.03
CA MET A 184 -8.95 18.53 -1.77
C MET A 184 -10.41 18.76 -2.16
N ALA A 185 -11.11 17.72 -2.61
CA ALA A 185 -12.52 17.78 -2.96
C ALA A 185 -13.37 18.20 -1.76
N GLY A 186 -13.08 17.69 -0.55
CA GLY A 186 -13.77 18.06 0.68
C GLY A 186 -13.71 19.57 0.98
N THR A 187 -12.55 20.19 0.75
CA THR A 187 -12.37 21.62 0.92
C THR A 187 -13.06 22.41 -0.20
N TYR A 188 -12.93 21.96 -1.46
CA TYR A 188 -13.58 22.59 -2.62
C TYR A 188 -15.11 22.50 -2.54
N SER A 189 -15.67 21.38 -2.14
CA SER A 189 -17.12 21.19 -1.94
C SER A 189 -17.69 22.16 -0.89
N GLY A 190 -16.89 22.56 0.09
CA GLY A 190 -17.29 23.56 1.09
C GLY A 190 -17.68 24.89 0.45
N TRP A 191 -16.93 25.40 -0.52
CA TRP A 191 -17.29 26.66 -1.17
C TRP A 191 -18.48 26.52 -2.14
N GLN A 192 -18.61 25.36 -2.83
CA GLN A 192 -19.79 25.10 -3.68
C GLN A 192 -21.08 25.01 -2.88
N LEU A 193 -21.05 24.31 -1.74
CA LEU A 193 -22.18 24.28 -0.82
C LEU A 193 -22.56 25.69 -0.36
N THR A 194 -21.61 26.60 -0.23
CA THR A 194 -21.90 28.00 0.12
C THR A 194 -22.61 28.74 -1.01
N ASP A 195 -22.28 28.50 -2.29
CA ASP A 195 -23.02 29.08 -3.41
C ASP A 195 -24.44 28.53 -3.50
N VAL A 196 -24.62 27.22 -3.26
CA VAL A 196 -25.96 26.60 -3.11
C VAL A 196 -26.71 27.22 -1.94
N LEU A 197 -26.04 27.37 -0.80
CA LEU A 197 -26.65 27.99 0.40
C LEU A 197 -27.12 29.42 0.15
N LYS A 198 -26.34 30.22 -0.60
CA LYS A 198 -26.76 31.58 -1.02
C LYS A 198 -28.05 31.55 -1.84
N ALA A 199 -28.16 30.62 -2.78
CA ALA A 199 -29.33 30.48 -3.63
C ALA A 199 -30.57 30.05 -2.82
N TYR A 200 -30.40 29.16 -1.86
CA TYR A 200 -31.50 28.72 -0.99
C TYR A 200 -31.84 29.72 0.13
N ALA A 201 -30.87 30.49 0.62
CA ALA A 201 -31.10 31.51 1.64
C ALA A 201 -32.16 32.55 1.19
N ASP A 202 -32.11 32.99 -0.07
CA ASP A 202 -33.12 33.87 -0.64
C ASP A 202 -34.52 33.25 -0.59
N LYS A 203 -34.64 31.98 -0.94
CA LYS A 203 -35.86 31.20 -0.94
C LYS A 203 -36.44 31.04 0.47
N PHE A 204 -35.57 30.73 1.42
CA PHE A 204 -35.97 30.60 2.83
C PHE A 204 -36.29 31.94 3.45
N ASP A 205 -35.58 33.00 3.14
CA ASP A 205 -35.87 34.35 3.60
C ASP A 205 -37.29 34.81 3.15
N GLN A 206 -37.58 34.60 1.86
CA GLN A 206 -38.91 34.89 1.32
C GLN A 206 -40.00 34.05 2.02
N MET A 207 -39.82 32.75 2.11
CA MET A 207 -40.77 31.83 2.76
C MET A 207 -41.05 32.22 4.22
N MET A 208 -40.02 32.58 4.96
CA MET A 208 -40.15 32.98 6.37
C MET A 208 -40.84 34.32 6.52
N LYS A 209 -40.55 35.30 5.67
CA LYS A 209 -41.24 36.61 5.66
C LYS A 209 -42.72 36.51 5.29
N GLU A 210 -43.06 35.61 4.37
CA GLU A 210 -44.46 35.32 4.02
C GLU A 210 -45.23 34.65 5.18
N ARG A 211 -44.55 33.74 5.93
CA ARG A 211 -45.17 33.04 7.07
C ARG A 211 -45.28 33.89 8.33
N PHE A 212 -44.36 34.82 8.55
CA PHE A 212 -44.32 35.71 9.72
C PHE A 212 -44.22 37.19 9.30
N PRO A 213 -45.25 37.75 8.68
CA PRO A 213 -45.16 39.09 8.13
C PRO A 213 -44.92 40.15 9.21
N GLY A 214 -43.88 40.96 8.98
CA GLY A 214 -43.54 42.07 9.87
C GLY A 214 -42.82 41.67 11.18
N LYS A 215 -42.48 40.40 11.38
CA LYS A 215 -41.78 39.93 12.55
C LYS A 215 -40.27 39.95 12.32
N GLU A 216 -39.49 40.32 13.33
CA GLU A 216 -38.04 40.02 13.37
C GLU A 216 -37.87 38.51 13.54
N LEU A 217 -37.31 37.84 12.53
CA LEU A 217 -37.19 36.40 12.49
C LEU A 217 -36.04 35.92 13.37
N THR A 218 -36.29 34.84 14.11
CA THR A 218 -35.32 34.24 15.05
C THR A 218 -35.07 32.77 14.76
N GLU A 219 -34.03 32.17 15.41
CA GLU A 219 -33.74 30.74 15.38
C GLU A 219 -34.98 29.89 15.73
N ALA A 220 -35.77 30.32 16.73
CA ALA A 220 -36.99 29.63 17.13
C ALA A 220 -38.03 29.58 16.00
N ASP A 221 -38.18 30.66 15.24
CA ASP A 221 -39.08 30.69 14.08
C ASP A 221 -38.62 29.77 12.97
N PHE A 222 -37.30 29.68 12.77
CA PHE A 222 -36.69 28.78 11.80
C PHE A 222 -36.96 27.31 12.18
N SER A 223 -36.80 26.96 13.45
CA SER A 223 -37.06 25.62 13.98
C SER A 223 -38.52 25.19 13.82
N ILE A 224 -39.50 26.13 14.01
CA ILE A 224 -40.91 25.85 13.80
C ILE A 224 -41.25 25.59 12.32
N CYS A 225 -40.49 26.15 11.40
CA CYS A 225 -40.71 25.97 9.97
C CYS A 225 -40.11 24.68 9.42
N TYR A 226 -39.30 23.96 10.20
CA TYR A 226 -38.80 22.66 9.80
C TYR A 226 -39.92 21.61 9.88
N ASP A 227 -40.42 21.19 8.73
CA ASP A 227 -41.35 20.07 8.62
C ASP A 227 -40.60 18.88 7.97
N PRO A 228 -40.25 17.86 8.72
CA PRO A 228 -39.54 16.70 8.18
C PRO A 228 -40.38 15.85 7.22
N LYS A 229 -41.71 16.12 7.13
CA LYS A 229 -42.65 15.44 6.22
C LYS A 229 -42.93 16.24 4.95
N ALA A 230 -42.48 17.47 4.88
CA ALA A 230 -42.69 18.29 3.67
C ALA A 230 -41.85 17.71 2.52
N PRO A 231 -42.43 17.54 1.33
CA PRO A 231 -41.66 17.08 0.17
C PRO A 231 -40.63 18.15 -0.19
N ARG A 232 -39.36 17.81 0.04
CA ARG A 232 -38.20 18.64 -0.28
C ARG A 232 -37.21 17.80 -1.10
N ASP A 233 -36.49 18.46 -1.99
CA ASP A 233 -35.29 17.85 -2.54
C ASP A 233 -34.19 17.80 -1.46
N SER A 234 -33.28 16.86 -1.59
CA SER A 234 -32.18 16.65 -0.62
C SER A 234 -31.32 17.90 -0.42
N LEU A 235 -31.14 18.71 -1.45
CA LEU A 235 -30.39 19.96 -1.38
C LEU A 235 -31.13 21.01 -0.57
N SER A 236 -32.48 21.12 -0.70
CA SER A 236 -33.30 22.01 0.10
C SER A 236 -33.23 21.67 1.58
N GLU A 237 -33.22 20.37 1.93
CA GLU A 237 -33.08 19.92 3.32
C GLU A 237 -31.70 20.26 3.89
N VAL A 238 -30.65 19.93 3.18
CA VAL A 238 -29.29 20.25 3.60
C VAL A 238 -29.07 21.75 3.73
N SER A 239 -29.58 22.54 2.77
CA SER A 239 -29.44 23.99 2.80
C SER A 239 -30.25 24.61 3.96
N PHE A 240 -31.41 24.06 4.28
CA PHE A 240 -32.19 24.50 5.44
C PHE A 240 -31.44 24.21 6.75
N MET A 241 -30.89 23.02 6.89
CA MET A 241 -30.06 22.66 8.05
C MET A 241 -28.81 23.56 8.17
N MET A 242 -28.14 23.86 7.06
CA MET A 242 -26.99 24.78 7.07
C MET A 242 -27.40 26.22 7.46
N CYS A 243 -28.55 26.70 7.01
CA CYS A 243 -29.09 27.98 7.47
C CYS A 243 -29.36 27.97 8.98
N ALA A 244 -29.95 26.89 9.51
CA ALA A 244 -30.16 26.72 10.94
C ALA A 244 -28.84 26.66 11.75
N MET A 245 -27.81 25.97 11.25
CA MET A 245 -26.49 25.99 11.86
C MET A 245 -25.85 27.38 11.86
N GLY A 246 -26.24 28.26 10.93
CA GLY A 246 -25.74 29.62 10.82
C GLY A 246 -25.97 30.44 12.10
N PHE A 247 -27.04 30.20 12.87
CA PHE A 247 -27.26 30.87 14.14
C PHE A 247 -26.13 30.63 15.14
N GLY A 248 -25.64 29.40 15.24
CA GLY A 248 -24.48 29.05 16.06
C GLY A 248 -23.18 29.61 15.50
N VAL A 249 -22.97 29.55 14.18
CA VAL A 249 -21.78 30.06 13.50
C VAL A 249 -21.62 31.57 13.71
N TYR A 250 -22.70 32.33 13.50
CA TYR A 250 -22.69 33.79 13.64
C TYR A 250 -22.98 34.26 15.08
N LYS A 251 -23.17 33.31 16.02
CA LYS A 251 -23.44 33.57 17.45
C LYS A 251 -24.58 34.60 17.64
N THR A 252 -25.70 34.38 16.99
CA THR A 252 -26.87 35.26 16.96
C THR A 252 -28.15 34.45 17.01
N ASP A 253 -29.24 35.05 17.47
CA ASP A 253 -30.57 34.50 17.37
C ASP A 253 -31.39 35.14 16.23
N LYS A 254 -30.79 36.09 15.48
CA LYS A 254 -31.46 36.87 14.43
C LYS A 254 -31.16 36.31 13.05
N TRP A 255 -32.24 35.99 12.31
CA TRP A 255 -32.11 35.51 10.94
C TRP A 255 -31.43 36.51 10.01
N GLU A 256 -31.73 37.80 10.14
CA GLU A 256 -31.12 38.83 9.30
C GLU A 256 -29.59 38.83 9.37
N THR A 257 -29.03 38.56 10.55
CA THR A 257 -27.58 38.45 10.71
C THR A 257 -27.03 37.21 9.99
N VAL A 258 -27.70 36.06 10.16
CA VAL A 258 -27.35 34.82 9.47
C VAL A 258 -27.46 34.99 7.96
N TYR A 259 -28.58 35.52 7.48
CA TYR A 259 -28.82 35.77 6.07
C TYR A 259 -27.78 36.71 5.44
N SER A 260 -27.50 37.82 6.09
CA SER A 260 -26.47 38.78 5.64
C SER A 260 -25.07 38.14 5.63
N GLY A 261 -24.78 37.34 6.64
CA GLY A 261 -23.51 36.56 6.72
C GLY A 261 -23.34 35.59 5.55
N ILE A 262 -24.40 34.83 5.24
CA ILE A 262 -24.41 33.90 4.09
C ILE A 262 -24.28 34.70 2.78
N LYS A 263 -25.00 35.78 2.60
CA LYS A 263 -24.98 36.60 1.38
C LYS A 263 -23.66 37.33 1.19
N SER A 264 -22.98 37.71 2.25
CA SER A 264 -21.66 38.38 2.18
C SER A 264 -20.60 37.53 1.48
N GLY A 265 -20.73 36.22 1.52
CA GLY A 265 -19.75 35.29 0.92
C GLY A 265 -18.45 35.13 1.69
N ALA A 266 -18.34 35.67 2.89
CA ALA A 266 -17.11 35.60 3.69
C ALA A 266 -16.65 34.13 3.93
N GLN A 267 -17.59 33.21 4.10
CA GLN A 267 -17.27 31.77 4.23
C GLN A 267 -16.72 31.17 2.92
N ILE A 268 -17.19 31.65 1.75
CA ILE A 268 -16.65 31.21 0.44
C ILE A 268 -15.19 31.64 0.33
N GLU A 269 -14.88 32.90 0.63
CA GLU A 269 -13.53 33.43 0.55
C GLU A 269 -12.59 32.68 1.51
N GLN A 270 -13.07 32.34 2.70
CA GLN A 270 -12.30 31.53 3.65
C GLN A 270 -12.08 30.10 3.14
N ALA A 271 -13.09 29.45 2.57
CA ALA A 271 -12.98 28.12 1.99
C ALA A 271 -12.03 28.09 0.78
N LYS A 272 -12.08 29.12 -0.06
CA LYS A 272 -11.14 29.27 -1.19
C LYS A 272 -9.70 29.44 -0.71
N ALA A 273 -9.46 30.31 0.26
CA ALA A 273 -8.14 30.53 0.83
C ALA A 273 -7.59 29.24 1.50
N GLU A 274 -8.46 28.47 2.18
CA GLU A 274 -8.08 27.19 2.76
C GLU A 274 -7.75 26.14 1.68
N TYR A 275 -8.52 26.08 0.61
CA TYR A 275 -8.24 25.21 -0.53
C TYR A 275 -6.89 25.56 -1.17
N GLU A 276 -6.66 26.82 -1.49
CA GLU A 276 -5.40 27.30 -2.08
C GLU A 276 -4.21 26.97 -1.15
N ARG A 277 -4.37 27.17 0.14
CA ARG A 277 -3.35 26.81 1.13
C ARG A 277 -3.09 25.31 1.16
N LYS A 278 -4.15 24.48 1.12
CA LYS A 278 -4.01 23.01 1.12
C LYS A 278 -3.40 22.50 -0.18
N VAL A 279 -3.81 23.01 -1.32
CA VAL A 279 -3.19 22.70 -2.61
C VAL A 279 -1.71 23.03 -2.59
N GLY A 280 -1.32 24.18 -2.00
CA GLY A 280 0.07 24.54 -1.82
C GLY A 280 0.83 23.65 -0.82
N GLN A 281 0.14 23.07 0.18
CA GLN A 281 0.73 22.15 1.17
C GLN A 281 0.90 20.72 0.65
N PHE A 282 -0.02 20.25 -0.19
CA PHE A 282 0.10 18.93 -0.83
C PHE A 282 1.15 18.91 -1.94
N GLY A 283 1.82 20.06 -2.16
CA GLY A 283 2.75 20.30 -3.24
C GLY A 283 2.01 20.44 -4.57
N ALA A 284 2.40 21.44 -5.37
CA ALA A 284 2.19 21.30 -6.80
C ALA A 284 2.79 19.95 -7.17
N ASP A 285 2.03 19.12 -7.90
CA ASP A 285 2.56 17.87 -8.41
C ASP A 285 3.86 18.17 -9.15
N GLY A 286 4.99 17.92 -8.50
CA GLY A 286 6.32 18.23 -9.05
C GLY A 286 6.69 17.39 -10.27
N ARG A 287 5.84 16.43 -10.64
CA ARG A 287 6.07 15.50 -11.74
C ARG A 287 6.30 16.21 -13.06
N LYS A 288 5.48 17.21 -13.38
CA LYS A 288 5.62 18.00 -14.60
C LYS A 288 6.97 18.74 -14.68
N ASP A 289 7.42 19.27 -13.56
CA ASP A 289 8.64 20.08 -13.50
C ASP A 289 9.91 19.22 -13.35
N ILE A 290 9.84 18.12 -12.61
CA ILE A 290 10.98 17.23 -12.30
C ILE A 290 11.11 16.15 -13.37
N ILE A 291 10.04 15.44 -13.68
CA ILE A 291 10.06 14.31 -14.62
C ILE A 291 9.73 14.76 -16.03
N GLY A 292 8.65 15.56 -16.19
CA GLY A 292 8.23 16.14 -17.45
C GLY A 292 7.51 15.18 -18.39
N ASP A 293 7.05 14.03 -17.90
CA ASP A 293 6.25 13.06 -18.64
C ASP A 293 4.75 13.37 -18.60
N ASN A 294 4.00 12.76 -19.50
CA ASN A 294 2.55 12.69 -19.41
C ASN A 294 2.12 11.43 -18.64
N TYR A 295 1.78 11.54 -17.36
CA TYR A 295 1.39 10.41 -16.51
C TYR A 295 0.06 9.75 -16.93
N LEU A 296 -0.73 10.39 -17.80
CA LEU A 296 -1.96 9.82 -18.37
C LEU A 296 -1.72 9.03 -19.67
N ASP A 297 -0.47 8.94 -20.14
CA ASP A 297 -0.11 8.16 -21.34
C ASP A 297 0.91 7.09 -20.97
N ILE A 298 0.52 5.83 -21.00
CA ILE A 298 1.40 4.69 -20.72
C ILE A 298 2.54 4.55 -21.74
N ASN A 299 2.39 5.12 -22.95
CA ASN A 299 3.40 5.05 -24.01
C ASN A 299 4.50 6.12 -23.85
N ASP A 300 4.25 7.16 -23.06
CA ASP A 300 5.27 8.12 -22.66
C ASP A 300 6.09 7.52 -21.51
N ASN A 301 7.00 6.61 -21.81
CA ASN A 301 7.67 5.70 -20.87
C ASN A 301 9.20 5.84 -20.84
N LYS A 302 9.77 6.92 -21.40
CA LYS A 302 11.21 7.17 -21.46
C LYS A 302 11.61 8.31 -20.52
N TYR A 303 11.43 8.11 -19.23
CA TYR A 303 11.71 9.07 -18.16
C TYR A 303 12.27 8.36 -16.92
N GLY A 304 12.69 9.13 -15.93
CA GLY A 304 13.29 8.61 -14.72
C GLY A 304 14.81 8.78 -14.68
N ASN A 305 15.44 8.20 -13.67
CA ASN A 305 16.89 8.13 -13.52
C ASN A 305 17.31 6.90 -12.68
N ASN A 306 18.60 6.76 -12.41
CA ASN A 306 19.17 5.63 -11.66
C ASN A 306 19.47 5.94 -10.18
N VAL A 307 18.86 6.98 -9.59
CA VAL A 307 19.02 7.32 -8.18
C VAL A 307 18.06 6.47 -7.35
N LEU A 308 18.55 5.45 -6.65
CA LEU A 308 17.75 4.46 -5.92
C LEU A 308 17.74 4.68 -4.41
N LEU A 309 18.75 5.34 -3.85
CA LEU A 309 18.77 5.75 -2.45
C LEU A 309 18.20 7.17 -2.32
N THR A 310 17.06 7.27 -1.69
CA THR A 310 16.32 8.51 -1.43
C THR A 310 15.91 8.61 0.02
N ALA A 311 15.31 9.72 0.44
CA ALA A 311 14.84 9.90 1.83
C ALA A 311 13.88 8.79 2.30
N ASP A 312 13.11 8.20 1.38
CA ASP A 312 12.09 7.18 1.68
C ASP A 312 12.61 5.73 1.59
N ALA A 313 13.90 5.52 1.29
CA ALA A 313 14.49 4.22 1.00
C ALA A 313 14.51 3.25 2.19
N ALA A 314 14.17 3.70 3.39
CA ALA A 314 14.25 2.89 4.61
C ALA A 314 13.38 1.63 4.56
N ILE A 315 12.13 1.73 4.08
CA ILE A 315 11.21 0.59 4.00
C ILE A 315 11.74 -0.45 3.02
N GLY A 316 12.11 -0.05 1.79
CA GLY A 316 12.66 -0.98 0.80
C GLY A 316 13.99 -1.59 1.25
N THR A 317 14.81 -0.86 2.03
CA THR A 317 16.02 -1.42 2.65
C THR A 317 15.68 -2.51 3.66
N MET A 318 14.64 -2.32 4.50
CA MET A 318 14.18 -3.35 5.44
C MET A 318 13.61 -4.58 4.71
N GLU A 319 12.80 -4.37 3.68
CA GLU A 319 12.24 -5.44 2.85
C GLU A 319 13.35 -6.25 2.17
N ALA A 320 14.35 -5.58 1.60
CA ALA A 320 15.51 -6.25 1.01
C ALA A 320 16.29 -7.08 2.04
N GLY A 321 16.47 -6.57 3.27
CA GLY A 321 17.16 -7.30 4.34
C GLY A 321 16.47 -8.60 4.71
N ILE A 322 15.14 -8.61 4.82
CA ILE A 322 14.36 -9.83 5.06
C ILE A 322 14.60 -10.87 3.95
N ILE A 323 14.71 -10.40 2.70
CA ILE A 323 14.89 -11.29 1.55
C ILE A 323 16.35 -11.76 1.46
N VAL A 324 17.34 -10.85 1.49
CA VAL A 324 18.72 -11.12 1.03
C VAL A 324 19.85 -10.73 1.98
N ALA A 325 19.57 -10.22 3.20
CA ALA A 325 20.65 -9.94 4.16
C ALA A 325 21.53 -11.18 4.33
N LYS A 326 22.85 -10.97 4.34
CA LYS A 326 23.80 -12.07 4.31
C LYS A 326 23.70 -12.91 5.58
N ARG A 327 23.52 -14.21 5.39
CA ARG A 327 23.36 -15.14 6.50
C ARG A 327 24.70 -15.40 7.20
N GLU A 328 24.63 -15.56 8.52
CA GLU A 328 25.73 -16.00 9.38
C GLU A 328 27.01 -15.11 9.31
N ASN A 329 26.83 -13.81 9.02
CA ASN A 329 27.94 -12.86 8.94
C ASN A 329 28.18 -12.07 10.24
N GLY A 330 27.33 -12.27 11.26
CA GLY A 330 27.41 -11.59 12.56
C GLY A 330 26.87 -10.16 12.54
N LEU A 331 26.20 -9.75 11.46
CA LEU A 331 25.52 -8.46 11.29
C LEU A 331 24.02 -8.70 11.25
N GLY A 332 23.23 -7.80 11.82
CA GLY A 332 21.77 -7.79 11.71
C GLY A 332 21.05 -9.13 11.89
N GLY A 333 19.99 -9.34 11.13
CA GLY A 333 19.25 -10.59 11.00
C GLY A 333 19.69 -11.38 9.74
N ASN A 334 19.32 -12.65 9.66
CA ASN A 334 19.59 -13.49 8.48
C ASN A 334 18.49 -13.35 7.42
N GLY A 335 18.82 -12.92 6.24
CA GLY A 335 17.90 -12.93 5.11
C GLY A 335 17.41 -14.36 4.78
N ILE A 336 16.27 -14.47 4.14
CA ILE A 336 15.66 -15.77 3.82
C ILE A 336 16.43 -16.47 2.69
N MET A 337 16.90 -15.72 1.68
CA MET A 337 17.67 -16.23 0.55
C MET A 337 18.80 -15.27 0.16
N ASP A 338 19.90 -15.30 0.89
CA ASP A 338 21.04 -14.38 0.77
C ASP A 338 21.79 -14.44 -0.59
N GLN A 339 21.49 -15.42 -1.41
CA GLN A 339 22.05 -15.56 -2.76
C GLN A 339 21.06 -15.17 -3.87
N ALA A 340 19.89 -14.62 -3.52
CA ALA A 340 19.05 -13.95 -4.51
C ALA A 340 19.64 -12.58 -4.87
N GLU A 341 19.10 -11.96 -5.90
CA GLU A 341 19.50 -10.62 -6.36
C GLU A 341 18.29 -9.69 -6.31
N ILE A 342 18.47 -8.48 -5.79
CA ILE A 342 17.42 -7.45 -5.73
C ILE A 342 17.60 -6.46 -6.87
N MET A 343 16.57 -6.38 -7.73
CA MET A 343 16.38 -5.33 -8.73
C MET A 343 15.50 -4.26 -8.13
N THR A 344 16.02 -3.05 -7.92
CA THR A 344 15.32 -1.97 -7.24
C THR A 344 14.54 -1.11 -8.25
N LEU A 345 13.22 -1.00 -8.07
CA LEU A 345 12.35 -0.20 -8.93
C LEU A 345 11.57 0.81 -8.08
N ARG A 346 12.00 2.07 -8.13
CA ARG A 346 11.39 3.13 -7.31
C ARG A 346 10.19 3.74 -8.02
N VAL A 347 9.00 3.61 -7.42
CA VAL A 347 7.72 4.15 -7.90
C VAL A 347 6.97 4.91 -6.81
N ALA A 348 7.40 4.78 -5.55
CA ALA A 348 6.76 5.38 -4.39
C ALA A 348 7.66 6.43 -3.73
N ALA A 349 7.02 7.44 -3.18
CA ALA A 349 7.59 8.49 -2.35
C ALA A 349 6.60 8.80 -1.23
N ASN A 350 6.82 9.87 -0.45
CA ASN A 350 5.85 10.33 0.53
C ASN A 350 4.54 10.72 -0.19
N GLY A 351 3.51 9.89 -0.05
CA GLY A 351 2.24 9.97 -0.78
C GLY A 351 1.89 8.67 -1.52
N GLU A 352 1.06 8.75 -2.54
CA GLU A 352 0.60 7.57 -3.29
C GLU A 352 1.35 7.42 -4.63
N PRO A 353 1.79 6.21 -4.99
CA PRO A 353 2.48 5.97 -6.25
C PRO A 353 1.57 6.27 -7.45
N TYR A 354 2.17 6.59 -8.58
CA TYR A 354 1.46 6.64 -9.86
C TYR A 354 1.27 5.23 -10.40
N LEU A 355 0.04 4.89 -10.80
CA LEU A 355 -0.27 3.56 -11.32
C LEU A 355 0.46 3.27 -12.64
N LYS A 356 0.71 4.30 -13.45
CA LYS A 356 1.57 4.23 -14.63
C LYS A 356 2.96 3.69 -14.28
N ASP A 357 3.59 4.24 -13.25
CA ASP A 357 4.94 3.85 -12.85
C ASP A 357 4.98 2.40 -12.35
N ILE A 358 3.96 1.97 -11.61
CA ILE A 358 3.84 0.56 -11.18
C ILE A 358 3.70 -0.37 -12.39
N ALA A 359 2.85 -0.04 -13.36
CA ALA A 359 2.68 -0.85 -14.56
C ALA A 359 3.96 -0.96 -15.39
N LEU A 360 4.69 0.16 -15.54
CA LEU A 360 5.98 0.20 -16.23
C LEU A 360 7.05 -0.57 -15.46
N ALA A 361 7.10 -0.46 -14.13
CA ALA A 361 8.04 -1.22 -13.29
C ALA A 361 7.80 -2.72 -13.37
N ILE A 362 6.54 -3.18 -13.38
CA ILE A 362 6.23 -4.61 -13.61
C ILE A 362 6.75 -5.07 -14.97
N ARG A 363 6.50 -4.31 -16.04
CA ARG A 363 6.98 -4.64 -17.39
C ARG A 363 8.50 -4.64 -17.46
N TYR A 364 9.16 -3.63 -16.89
CA TYR A 364 10.62 -3.56 -16.79
C TYR A 364 11.19 -4.80 -16.10
N ALA A 365 10.63 -5.18 -14.94
CA ALA A 365 11.06 -6.36 -14.19
C ALA A 365 10.98 -7.65 -15.03
N VAL A 366 9.87 -7.84 -15.75
CA VAL A 366 9.64 -8.99 -16.62
C VAL A 366 10.63 -9.01 -17.79
N ASP A 367 10.86 -7.86 -18.44
CA ASP A 367 11.77 -7.73 -19.60
C ASP A 367 13.24 -7.97 -19.20
N HIS A 368 13.58 -7.67 -17.93
CA HIS A 368 14.89 -7.95 -17.32
C HIS A 368 14.94 -9.28 -16.55
N GLN A 369 13.98 -10.19 -16.85
CA GLN A 369 13.98 -11.59 -16.39
C GLN A 369 13.90 -11.76 -14.87
N ALA A 370 13.21 -10.87 -14.17
CA ALA A 370 12.86 -11.10 -12.77
C ALA A 370 12.05 -12.40 -12.63
N ASP A 371 12.37 -13.19 -11.61
CA ASP A 371 11.65 -14.41 -11.24
C ASP A 371 10.45 -14.12 -10.36
N ILE A 372 10.58 -13.08 -9.55
CA ILE A 372 9.62 -12.69 -8.52
C ILE A 372 9.49 -11.16 -8.56
N ILE A 373 8.26 -10.67 -8.41
CA ILE A 373 7.95 -9.25 -8.29
C ILE A 373 7.23 -9.03 -6.96
N MET A 374 7.75 -8.13 -6.14
CA MET A 374 7.07 -7.59 -4.98
C MET A 374 6.46 -6.25 -5.35
N LEU A 375 5.14 -6.12 -5.19
CA LEU A 375 4.40 -4.89 -5.45
C LEU A 375 4.41 -3.98 -4.21
N PRO A 376 4.34 -2.65 -4.38
CA PRO A 376 4.33 -1.73 -3.26
C PRO A 376 3.05 -1.86 -2.44
N VAL A 377 3.13 -1.53 -1.16
CA VAL A 377 1.96 -1.32 -0.32
C VAL A 377 1.26 -0.05 -0.80
N GLN A 378 -0.02 -0.15 -1.15
CA GLN A 378 -0.78 0.99 -1.63
C GLN A 378 -2.27 0.85 -1.30
N ASN A 379 -2.92 1.99 -1.07
CA ASN A 379 -4.36 2.13 -1.00
C ASN A 379 -4.75 3.38 -1.77
N THR A 380 -5.11 3.21 -3.03
CA THR A 380 -5.38 4.32 -3.94
C THR A 380 -6.51 3.96 -4.88
N LEU A 381 -7.11 4.96 -5.49
CA LEU A 381 -8.05 4.75 -6.59
C LEU A 381 -7.37 4.03 -7.77
N TYR A 382 -8.17 3.27 -8.50
CA TYR A 382 -7.77 2.63 -9.75
C TYR A 382 -8.72 3.10 -10.87
N PRO A 383 -8.46 4.27 -11.50
CA PRO A 383 -9.20 4.68 -12.69
C PRO A 383 -9.17 3.58 -13.76
N GLU A 384 -10.26 3.36 -14.48
CA GLU A 384 -10.41 2.19 -15.36
C GLU A 384 -9.28 2.05 -16.41
N ASP A 385 -8.82 3.16 -16.98
CA ASP A 385 -7.70 3.14 -17.93
C ASP A 385 -6.40 2.72 -17.25
N GLN A 386 -6.13 3.23 -16.05
CA GLN A 386 -4.92 2.92 -15.27
C GLN A 386 -5.00 1.51 -14.67
N LYS A 387 -6.18 1.07 -14.24
CA LYS A 387 -6.44 -0.31 -13.82
C LYS A 387 -6.11 -1.29 -14.95
N LYS A 388 -6.45 -0.95 -16.19
CA LYS A 388 -6.10 -1.73 -17.36
C LYS A 388 -4.58 -1.86 -17.53
N TRP A 389 -3.81 -0.82 -17.33
CA TRP A 389 -2.34 -0.88 -17.44
C TRP A 389 -1.73 -1.87 -16.45
N ILE A 390 -2.19 -1.84 -15.18
CA ILE A 390 -1.73 -2.77 -14.14
C ILE A 390 -2.17 -4.20 -14.49
N SER A 391 -3.44 -4.39 -14.91
CA SER A 391 -3.97 -5.70 -15.29
C SER A 391 -3.16 -6.33 -16.42
N GLU A 392 -2.87 -5.58 -17.49
CA GLU A 392 -2.08 -6.04 -18.62
C GLU A 392 -0.62 -6.35 -18.24
N ALA A 393 -0.04 -5.55 -17.32
CA ALA A 393 1.32 -5.80 -16.83
C ALA A 393 1.39 -7.08 -15.98
N LEU A 394 0.39 -7.34 -15.14
CA LEU A 394 0.30 -8.58 -14.34
C LEU A 394 0.01 -9.81 -15.22
N GLU A 395 -0.88 -9.69 -16.23
CA GLU A 395 -1.09 -10.75 -17.23
C GLU A 395 0.20 -11.06 -18.00
N TYR A 396 0.99 -10.02 -18.33
CA TYR A 396 2.29 -10.20 -18.95
C TYR A 396 3.27 -10.96 -18.05
N ALA A 397 3.34 -10.59 -16.77
CA ALA A 397 4.14 -11.32 -15.78
C ALA A 397 3.69 -12.79 -15.65
N GLU A 398 2.36 -13.06 -15.63
CA GLU A 398 1.81 -14.41 -15.61
C GLU A 398 2.25 -15.21 -16.85
N SER A 399 2.17 -14.61 -18.04
CA SER A 399 2.55 -15.25 -19.29
C SER A 399 4.03 -15.65 -19.36
N LYS A 400 4.87 -14.99 -18.57
CA LYS A 400 6.31 -15.28 -18.44
C LYS A 400 6.64 -16.17 -17.25
N GLY A 401 5.64 -16.60 -16.48
CA GLY A 401 5.81 -17.47 -15.32
C GLY A 401 6.42 -16.78 -14.09
N VAL A 402 6.37 -15.46 -14.02
CA VAL A 402 6.84 -14.65 -12.91
C VAL A 402 5.88 -14.76 -11.73
N PHE A 403 6.37 -14.91 -10.52
CA PHE A 403 5.57 -14.89 -9.30
C PHE A 403 5.42 -13.46 -8.80
N CYS A 404 4.20 -13.04 -8.48
CA CYS A 404 3.92 -11.70 -7.98
C CYS A 404 3.32 -11.76 -6.58
N VAL A 405 3.74 -10.86 -5.70
CA VAL A 405 3.23 -10.73 -4.32
C VAL A 405 2.76 -9.30 -4.10
N THR A 406 1.55 -9.15 -3.53
CA THR A 406 1.00 -7.87 -3.11
C THR A 406 0.54 -7.95 -1.66
N PRO A 407 0.81 -6.93 -0.83
CA PRO A 407 0.19 -6.82 0.49
C PRO A 407 -1.31 -6.53 0.38
N ALA A 408 -2.11 -6.99 1.35
CA ALA A 408 -3.58 -6.82 1.35
C ALA A 408 -4.05 -5.45 1.86
N TRP A 409 -3.15 -4.53 2.18
CA TRP A 409 -3.40 -3.23 2.78
C TRP A 409 -3.95 -3.28 4.23
N GLU A 410 -3.92 -2.10 4.89
CA GLU A 410 -4.42 -1.90 6.25
C GLU A 410 -5.71 -1.07 6.24
N GLY A 411 -6.66 -1.46 7.04
CA GLY A 411 -7.97 -0.80 7.14
C GLY A 411 -8.98 -1.67 7.88
N ALA A 412 -8.57 -2.88 8.30
CA ALA A 412 -9.42 -3.85 8.99
C ALA A 412 -10.73 -4.14 8.22
N GLN A 413 -10.68 -4.08 6.87
CA GLN A 413 -11.82 -4.27 5.99
C GLN A 413 -11.96 -5.74 5.57
N ASP A 414 -13.20 -6.18 5.42
CA ASP A 414 -13.53 -7.45 4.77
C ASP A 414 -13.46 -7.27 3.24
N LEU A 415 -12.49 -7.90 2.61
CA LEU A 415 -12.26 -7.81 1.17
C LEU A 415 -13.30 -8.58 0.33
N ALA A 416 -14.17 -9.36 0.95
CA ALA A 416 -15.34 -9.92 0.29
C ALA A 416 -16.44 -8.85 0.06
N VAL A 417 -16.40 -7.76 0.82
CA VAL A 417 -17.33 -6.62 0.73
C VAL A 417 -16.67 -5.44 0.05
N GLU A 418 -15.43 -5.09 0.47
CA GLU A 418 -14.69 -3.94 -0.02
C GLU A 418 -13.63 -4.36 -1.03
N THR A 419 -13.74 -3.88 -2.25
CA THR A 419 -12.78 -4.22 -3.30
C THR A 419 -11.46 -3.50 -3.09
N TYR A 420 -10.36 -4.26 -3.06
CA TYR A 420 -8.99 -3.77 -3.00
C TYR A 420 -8.22 -4.11 -4.29
N TYR A 421 -7.30 -3.26 -4.69
CA TYR A 421 -6.43 -3.46 -5.85
C TYR A 421 -4.95 -3.32 -5.47
N PRO A 422 -4.02 -4.06 -6.17
CA PRO A 422 -4.33 -5.09 -7.15
C PRO A 422 -4.86 -6.37 -6.50
N ASN A 423 -5.73 -7.09 -7.18
CA ASN A 423 -6.25 -8.38 -6.75
C ASN A 423 -6.26 -9.38 -7.92
N ARG A 424 -6.55 -10.64 -7.63
CA ARG A 424 -6.49 -11.71 -8.63
C ARG A 424 -7.54 -11.62 -9.73
N TRP A 425 -8.63 -10.89 -9.50
CA TRP A 425 -9.78 -10.79 -10.44
C TRP A 425 -9.86 -9.46 -11.18
N MET A 426 -8.87 -8.58 -11.00
CA MET A 426 -8.91 -7.22 -11.54
C MET A 426 -8.92 -7.15 -13.08
N THR A 427 -8.50 -8.22 -13.78
CA THR A 427 -8.51 -8.25 -15.24
C THR A 427 -9.91 -8.38 -15.83
N GLY A 428 -10.89 -8.80 -15.04
CA GLY A 428 -12.26 -9.05 -15.47
C GLY A 428 -12.44 -10.24 -16.43
N LYS A 429 -11.36 -10.98 -16.76
CA LYS A 429 -11.38 -12.11 -17.69
C LYS A 429 -11.25 -13.44 -16.97
N LYS A 430 -10.21 -13.58 -16.17
CA LYS A 430 -9.90 -14.78 -15.39
C LYS A 430 -9.14 -14.38 -14.13
N GLU A 431 -9.07 -15.28 -13.17
CA GLU A 431 -8.22 -15.12 -12.00
C GLU A 431 -6.73 -15.17 -12.41
N LEU A 432 -5.94 -14.22 -11.91
CA LEU A 432 -4.47 -14.26 -12.01
C LEU A 432 -3.94 -15.35 -11.08
N THR A 433 -3.28 -16.35 -11.64
CA THR A 433 -2.83 -17.54 -10.89
C THR A 433 -1.44 -17.39 -10.29
N ASN A 434 -0.70 -16.36 -10.70
CA ASN A 434 0.65 -16.04 -10.26
C ASN A 434 0.72 -14.92 -9.21
N LEU A 435 -0.41 -14.29 -8.89
CA LEU A 435 -0.49 -13.20 -7.91
C LEU A 435 -0.92 -13.76 -6.54
N MET A 436 -0.16 -13.44 -5.50
CA MET A 436 -0.45 -13.78 -4.10
C MET A 436 -0.72 -12.53 -3.28
N VAL A 437 -1.79 -12.54 -2.50
CA VAL A 437 -2.19 -11.47 -1.58
C VAL A 437 -1.86 -11.89 -0.15
N VAL A 438 -1.08 -11.08 0.56
CA VAL A 438 -0.47 -11.45 1.84
C VAL A 438 -0.84 -10.47 2.95
N CYS A 439 -1.15 -11.02 4.15
CA CYS A 439 -1.30 -10.28 5.39
C CYS A 439 -0.19 -10.58 6.39
N SER A 440 -0.05 -9.75 7.42
CA SER A 440 1.00 -9.90 8.42
C SER A 440 0.52 -10.59 9.70
N SER A 441 1.41 -11.42 10.27
CA SER A 441 1.24 -12.05 11.59
C SER A 441 2.40 -11.70 12.53
N ASP A 442 2.11 -11.79 13.83
CA ASP A 442 3.11 -11.69 14.90
C ASP A 442 3.79 -13.04 15.18
N LYS A 443 4.78 -13.03 16.07
CA LYS A 443 5.51 -14.23 16.50
C LYS A 443 4.66 -15.27 17.25
N ASN A 444 3.48 -14.89 17.77
CA ASN A 444 2.53 -15.78 18.41
C ASN A 444 1.52 -16.40 17.41
N GLY A 445 1.62 -16.00 16.14
CA GLY A 445 0.74 -16.44 15.07
C GLY A 445 -0.61 -15.72 15.05
N ASN A 446 -0.72 -14.55 15.67
CA ASN A 446 -1.92 -13.71 15.60
C ASN A 446 -1.87 -12.83 14.36
N PRO A 447 -3.02 -12.56 13.71
CA PRO A 447 -3.10 -11.63 12.60
C PRO A 447 -2.89 -10.20 13.07
N SER A 448 -2.32 -9.34 12.21
CA SER A 448 -2.33 -7.90 12.47
C SER A 448 -3.77 -7.39 12.61
N MET A 449 -4.02 -6.61 13.67
CA MET A 449 -5.34 -6.05 13.94
C MET A 449 -5.84 -5.16 12.81
N ASN A 450 -4.93 -4.40 12.18
CA ASN A 450 -5.27 -3.42 11.16
C ASN A 450 -5.25 -3.98 9.73
N SER A 451 -4.67 -5.17 9.47
CA SER A 451 -4.68 -5.72 8.12
C SER A 451 -6.11 -5.98 7.63
N ASN A 452 -6.35 -5.81 6.34
CA ASN A 452 -7.57 -6.32 5.72
C ASN A 452 -7.59 -7.85 5.81
N TYR A 453 -8.75 -8.47 5.56
CA TYR A 453 -8.93 -9.92 5.62
C TYR A 453 -9.96 -10.38 4.58
N GLY A 454 -10.02 -11.69 4.33
CA GLY A 454 -11.00 -12.27 3.43
C GLY A 454 -10.65 -13.72 3.10
N ALA A 455 -11.59 -14.63 3.34
CA ALA A 455 -11.40 -16.08 3.19
C ALA A 455 -11.01 -16.54 1.78
N LYS A 456 -11.23 -15.69 0.76
CA LYS A 456 -10.87 -15.97 -0.64
C LYS A 456 -9.92 -14.93 -1.21
N GLU A 457 -9.98 -13.71 -0.70
CA GLU A 457 -9.30 -12.53 -1.21
C GLU A 457 -7.85 -12.48 -0.74
N VAL A 458 -7.59 -12.90 0.50
CA VAL A 458 -6.25 -13.04 1.09
C VAL A 458 -5.79 -14.48 0.93
N ASP A 459 -4.55 -14.70 0.50
CA ASP A 459 -4.00 -16.04 0.29
C ASP A 459 -3.47 -16.67 1.58
N LEU A 460 -2.60 -15.95 2.29
CA LEU A 460 -1.99 -16.44 3.54
C LEU A 460 -1.50 -15.27 4.40
N TYR A 461 -1.07 -15.61 5.62
CA TYR A 461 -0.36 -14.73 6.52
C TYR A 461 1.13 -15.05 6.54
N ALA A 462 1.97 -14.05 6.80
CA ALA A 462 3.41 -14.22 6.95
C ALA A 462 3.95 -13.33 8.07
N PRO A 463 5.09 -13.66 8.70
CA PRO A 463 5.77 -12.80 9.64
C PRO A 463 5.98 -11.38 9.08
N GLY A 464 5.47 -10.37 9.77
CA GLY A 464 5.56 -8.97 9.34
C GLY A 464 5.46 -7.96 10.48
N MET A 465 5.41 -8.44 11.75
CA MET A 465 5.31 -7.59 12.93
C MET A 465 6.57 -7.72 13.78
N GLU A 466 7.11 -6.58 14.22
CA GLU A 466 8.36 -6.53 15.01
C GLU A 466 9.54 -7.28 14.34
N ILE A 467 9.70 -7.10 13.03
CA ILE A 467 10.77 -7.73 12.26
C ILE A 467 12.02 -6.85 12.32
N TYR A 468 13.12 -7.41 12.82
CA TYR A 468 14.41 -6.77 12.83
C TYR A 468 15.13 -6.98 11.49
N SER A 469 15.53 -5.89 10.83
CA SER A 469 16.12 -5.94 9.49
C SER A 469 17.07 -4.77 9.25
N THR A 470 17.73 -4.77 8.10
CA THR A 470 18.58 -3.67 7.61
C THR A 470 17.80 -2.36 7.52
N TYR A 471 18.48 -1.25 7.72
CA TYR A 471 17.94 0.10 7.62
C TYR A 471 19.01 0.99 6.97
N THR A 472 18.63 2.12 6.39
CA THR A 472 19.56 3.00 5.66
C THR A 472 20.78 3.40 6.48
N GLY A 473 21.94 3.58 5.80
CA GLY A 473 23.17 4.05 6.43
C GLY A 473 23.86 3.00 7.30
N ASP A 474 23.89 1.74 6.84
CA ASP A 474 24.52 0.61 7.56
C ASP A 474 23.97 0.42 8.98
N THR A 475 22.67 0.64 9.17
CA THR A 475 21.98 0.44 10.45
C THR A 475 20.92 -0.65 10.39
N TYR A 476 20.38 -1.03 11.55
CA TYR A 476 19.42 -2.11 11.67
C TYR A 476 18.31 -1.68 12.64
N GLN A 477 17.05 -1.94 12.30
CA GLN A 477 15.91 -1.56 13.12
C GLN A 477 14.80 -2.62 13.07
N SER A 478 13.93 -2.61 14.08
CA SER A 478 12.68 -3.38 14.05
C SER A 478 11.56 -2.57 13.42
N GLY A 479 10.79 -3.21 12.55
CA GLY A 479 9.64 -2.61 11.91
C GLY A 479 8.41 -3.52 11.95
N THR A 480 7.25 -2.94 11.69
CA THR A 480 5.98 -3.65 11.55
C THR A 480 5.28 -3.13 10.30
N GLY A 481 4.80 -4.03 9.45
CA GLY A 481 4.06 -3.65 8.25
C GLY A 481 3.77 -4.83 7.33
N LEU A 482 2.79 -4.65 6.47
CA LEU A 482 2.40 -5.65 5.48
C LEU A 482 3.47 -5.86 4.41
N GLY A 483 4.26 -4.83 4.09
CA GLY A 483 5.41 -4.94 3.19
C GLY A 483 6.44 -5.95 3.70
N LEU A 484 6.69 -5.99 5.03
CA LEU A 484 7.61 -6.95 5.64
C LEU A 484 7.10 -8.39 5.54
N ALA A 485 5.77 -8.60 5.66
CA ALA A 485 5.14 -9.90 5.43
C ALA A 485 5.23 -10.34 3.95
N ALA A 486 5.05 -9.40 3.03
CA ALA A 486 5.25 -9.64 1.61
C ALA A 486 6.72 -9.97 1.31
N ALA A 487 7.69 -9.26 1.92
CA ALA A 487 9.11 -9.56 1.80
C ALA A 487 9.47 -10.96 2.34
N THR A 488 8.89 -11.37 3.47
CA THR A 488 9.02 -12.74 4.00
C THR A 488 8.50 -13.77 2.98
N THR A 489 7.35 -13.52 2.36
CA THR A 489 6.78 -14.41 1.34
C THR A 489 7.65 -14.47 0.09
N VAL A 490 8.14 -13.34 -0.38
CA VAL A 490 9.08 -13.22 -1.52
C VAL A 490 10.39 -13.95 -1.24
N GLY A 491 10.93 -13.81 -0.03
CA GLY A 491 12.13 -14.54 0.39
C GLY A 491 11.95 -16.06 0.32
N VAL A 492 10.81 -16.58 0.80
CA VAL A 492 10.49 -18.03 0.71
C VAL A 492 10.33 -18.46 -0.76
N ALA A 493 9.67 -17.65 -1.59
CA ALA A 493 9.56 -17.92 -3.02
C ALA A 493 10.94 -17.92 -3.71
N ALA A 494 11.83 -16.98 -3.34
CA ALA A 494 13.20 -16.94 -3.83
C ALA A 494 14.00 -18.19 -3.41
N LEU A 495 13.84 -18.66 -2.19
CA LEU A 495 14.43 -19.91 -1.73
C LEU A 495 13.96 -21.09 -2.59
N ILE A 496 12.68 -21.22 -2.87
CA ILE A 496 12.15 -22.25 -3.77
C ILE A 496 12.78 -22.11 -5.15
N LYS A 497 12.76 -20.91 -5.73
CA LYS A 497 13.25 -20.64 -7.08
C LYS A 497 14.76 -20.93 -7.24
N ALA A 498 15.53 -20.70 -6.18
CA ALA A 498 16.98 -20.97 -6.17
C ALA A 498 17.32 -22.46 -6.38
N TYR A 499 16.54 -23.34 -5.78
CA TYR A 499 16.76 -24.79 -5.86
C TYR A 499 15.93 -25.46 -6.97
N TYR A 500 14.77 -24.88 -7.32
CA TYR A 500 13.80 -25.43 -8.29
C TYR A 500 13.40 -24.38 -9.34
N PRO A 501 14.37 -23.89 -10.18
CA PRO A 501 14.18 -22.73 -11.06
C PRO A 501 13.14 -22.95 -12.18
N HIS A 502 12.76 -24.19 -12.47
CA HIS A 502 11.77 -24.53 -13.49
C HIS A 502 10.32 -24.27 -13.04
N LEU A 503 10.07 -24.11 -11.73
CA LEU A 503 8.74 -23.85 -11.22
C LEU A 503 8.25 -22.46 -11.63
N THR A 504 7.06 -22.42 -12.20
CA THR A 504 6.39 -21.17 -12.59
C THR A 504 5.82 -20.43 -11.38
N GLY A 505 5.50 -19.14 -11.53
CA GLY A 505 4.84 -18.35 -10.49
C GLY A 505 3.54 -18.98 -9.97
N THR A 506 2.74 -19.54 -10.87
CA THR A 506 1.52 -20.29 -10.52
C THR A 506 1.82 -21.51 -9.65
N GLN A 507 2.84 -22.28 -10.00
CA GLN A 507 3.23 -23.46 -9.21
C GLN A 507 3.76 -23.07 -7.84
N ILE A 508 4.55 -21.98 -7.75
CA ILE A 508 5.05 -21.46 -6.47
C ILE A 508 3.88 -21.02 -5.60
N ARG A 509 2.92 -20.24 -6.15
CA ARG A 509 1.73 -19.84 -5.40
C ARG A 509 0.97 -21.05 -4.84
N ASN A 510 0.71 -22.06 -5.66
CA ASN A 510 -0.01 -23.27 -5.23
C ASN A 510 0.74 -24.01 -4.13
N ILE A 511 2.06 -24.18 -4.25
CA ILE A 511 2.90 -24.77 -3.22
C ILE A 511 2.75 -24.01 -1.90
N LEU A 512 2.87 -22.68 -1.92
CA LEU A 512 2.79 -21.86 -0.72
C LEU A 512 1.41 -21.93 -0.06
N LEU A 513 0.33 -21.98 -0.84
CA LEU A 513 -1.04 -22.15 -0.32
C LEU A 513 -1.25 -23.51 0.37
N GLU A 514 -0.72 -24.58 -0.21
CA GLU A 514 -0.95 -25.96 0.25
C GLU A 514 -0.05 -26.37 1.43
N THR A 515 0.98 -25.56 1.73
CA THR A 515 2.04 -25.95 2.68
C THR A 515 2.19 -25.02 3.89
N VAL A 516 1.16 -24.26 4.22
CA VAL A 516 1.19 -23.35 5.37
C VAL A 516 1.29 -24.09 6.70
N THR A 517 1.81 -23.44 7.72
CA THR A 517 1.59 -23.83 9.12
C THR A 517 0.14 -23.51 9.46
N SER A 518 -0.70 -24.54 9.52
CA SER A 518 -2.15 -24.37 9.70
C SER A 518 -2.49 -23.75 11.05
N ARG A 519 -3.34 -22.73 11.01
CA ARG A 519 -3.98 -22.07 12.15
C ARG A 519 -5.50 -22.11 12.03
N LYS A 520 -6.03 -22.86 11.07
CA LYS A 520 -7.41 -22.80 10.60
C LYS A 520 -8.44 -22.80 11.74
N ASP A 521 -8.24 -23.63 12.75
CA ASP A 521 -9.17 -23.82 13.87
C ASP A 521 -8.81 -22.97 15.10
N ALA A 522 -7.81 -22.06 14.99
CA ALA A 522 -7.43 -21.18 16.08
C ALA A 522 -8.41 -20.00 16.16
N GLU A 523 -8.95 -19.75 17.34
CA GLU A 523 -9.65 -18.49 17.63
C GLU A 523 -8.63 -17.37 17.81
N VAL A 524 -8.84 -16.25 17.11
CA VAL A 524 -7.97 -15.08 17.12
C VAL A 524 -8.80 -13.80 17.17
N GLU A 525 -8.28 -12.79 17.86
CA GLU A 525 -8.84 -11.45 17.80
C GLU A 525 -8.44 -10.78 16.48
N LYS A 526 -9.39 -10.08 15.87
CA LYS A 526 -9.17 -9.32 14.62
C LYS A 526 -9.90 -7.99 14.69
N GLY A 527 -9.21 -6.92 14.29
CA GLY A 527 -9.84 -5.64 14.07
C GLY A 527 -10.76 -5.68 12.86
N ILE A 528 -11.92 -5.07 12.99
CA ILE A 528 -12.94 -4.91 11.95
C ILE A 528 -13.49 -3.50 11.96
N VAL A 529 -14.22 -3.12 10.92
CA VAL A 529 -14.93 -1.84 10.85
C VAL A 529 -16.43 -2.12 10.78
N VAL A 530 -17.19 -1.62 11.76
CA VAL A 530 -18.66 -1.71 11.80
C VAL A 530 -19.25 -0.30 11.81
N ASP A 531 -20.12 0.01 10.85
CA ASP A 531 -20.70 1.34 10.67
C ASP A 531 -19.65 2.48 10.65
N GLY A 532 -18.52 2.23 9.98
CA GLY A 532 -17.41 3.17 9.86
C GLY A 532 -16.59 3.37 11.15
N LYS A 533 -16.79 2.54 12.18
CA LYS A 533 -16.05 2.60 13.45
C LYS A 533 -15.16 1.37 13.64
N PRO A 534 -13.88 1.57 13.97
CA PRO A 534 -13.00 0.46 14.30
C PRO A 534 -13.46 -0.22 15.59
N THR A 535 -13.51 -1.54 15.56
CA THR A 535 -13.80 -2.43 16.69
C THR A 535 -12.99 -3.71 16.54
N GLN A 536 -13.24 -4.72 17.35
CA GLN A 536 -12.60 -6.03 17.24
C GLN A 536 -13.63 -7.13 17.47
N ASP A 537 -13.38 -8.29 16.88
CA ASP A 537 -14.20 -9.48 17.05
C ASP A 537 -13.32 -10.75 17.03
N LEU A 538 -13.89 -11.87 17.45
CA LEU A 538 -13.26 -13.18 17.42
C LEU A 538 -13.57 -13.90 16.12
N PHE A 539 -12.52 -14.39 15.46
CA PHE A 539 -12.61 -15.16 14.22
C PHE A 539 -11.92 -16.51 14.37
N LEU A 540 -12.36 -17.50 13.61
CA LEU A 540 -11.48 -18.59 13.28
C LEU A 540 -10.44 -18.09 12.26
N PHE A 541 -9.18 -18.41 12.46
CA PHE A 541 -8.12 -17.98 11.55
C PHE A 541 -8.38 -18.41 10.10
N GLY A 542 -9.07 -19.55 9.93
CA GLY A 542 -9.48 -20.07 8.62
C GLY A 542 -10.46 -19.18 7.86
N ASP A 543 -11.15 -18.26 8.53
CA ASP A 543 -12.08 -17.31 7.91
C ASP A 543 -11.37 -16.02 7.45
N LEU A 544 -10.09 -15.85 7.79
CA LEU A 544 -9.31 -14.66 7.49
C LEU A 544 -8.52 -14.75 6.18
N CYS A 545 -8.21 -15.97 5.70
CA CYS A 545 -7.47 -16.17 4.45
C CYS A 545 -7.72 -17.57 3.86
N LEU A 546 -7.45 -17.70 2.56
CA LEU A 546 -7.70 -18.90 1.75
C LEU A 546 -6.99 -20.16 2.29
N SER A 547 -5.74 -20.03 2.71
CA SER A 547 -4.96 -21.16 3.23
C SER A 547 -5.27 -21.51 4.68
N GLY A 548 -5.85 -20.58 5.45
CA GLY A 548 -6.07 -20.72 6.89
C GLY A 548 -4.77 -20.87 7.69
N GLY A 549 -3.67 -20.25 7.26
CA GLY A 549 -2.40 -20.43 7.94
C GLY A 549 -1.30 -19.40 7.63
N ILE A 550 -0.15 -19.68 8.19
CA ILE A 550 1.07 -18.88 8.10
C ILE A 550 2.07 -19.58 7.18
N ILE A 551 2.76 -18.82 6.34
CA ILE A 551 3.75 -19.32 5.38
C ILE A 551 4.76 -20.28 6.03
N ASN A 552 5.14 -21.35 5.32
CA ASN A 552 6.06 -22.37 5.81
C ASN A 552 7.07 -22.78 4.74
N ALA A 553 8.28 -22.27 4.84
CA ALA A 553 9.36 -22.53 3.89
C ALA A 553 9.79 -24.00 3.87
N TYR A 554 9.81 -24.66 5.03
CA TYR A 554 10.21 -26.06 5.09
C TYR A 554 9.25 -26.97 4.33
N GLN A 555 7.95 -26.87 4.61
CA GLN A 555 6.94 -27.66 3.89
C GLN A 555 6.95 -27.31 2.39
N ALA A 556 7.12 -26.04 2.06
CA ALA A 556 7.16 -25.57 0.68
C ALA A 556 8.35 -26.16 -0.11
N VAL A 557 9.56 -26.16 0.43
CA VAL A 557 10.72 -26.78 -0.27
C VAL A 557 10.60 -28.30 -0.35
N VAL A 558 9.97 -28.97 0.62
CA VAL A 558 9.68 -30.41 0.56
C VAL A 558 8.67 -30.72 -0.56
N ALA A 559 7.62 -29.90 -0.70
CA ALA A 559 6.65 -30.04 -1.79
C ALA A 559 7.29 -29.77 -3.15
N ALA A 560 8.10 -28.70 -3.27
CA ALA A 560 8.84 -28.36 -4.49
C ALA A 560 9.80 -29.51 -4.91
N ASP A 561 10.47 -30.16 -3.95
CA ASP A 561 11.37 -31.29 -4.22
C ASP A 561 10.63 -32.52 -4.78
N LYS A 562 9.40 -32.75 -4.33
CA LYS A 562 8.55 -33.83 -4.86
C LYS A 562 8.10 -33.57 -6.30
N LEU A 563 7.78 -32.31 -6.63
CA LEU A 563 7.39 -31.92 -8.00
C LEU A 563 8.55 -31.92 -8.99
N ALA A 564 9.80 -31.83 -8.48
CA ALA A 564 11.00 -31.81 -9.30
C ALA A 564 11.54 -33.22 -9.64
N LYS A 565 10.99 -34.26 -9.06
CA LYS A 565 11.30 -35.67 -9.30
C LYS A 565 10.38 -36.27 -10.35
#